data_ec34a0aeec0b5a3a616d5d4cfa27063a
#
_entry.id   ec34a0aeec0b5a3a616d5d4cfa27063a
#
_cell.length_a   1.000
_cell.length_b   1.000
_cell.length_c   1.000
_cell.angle_alpha   90.00
_cell.angle_beta   90.00
_cell.angle_gamma   90.00
#
_symmetry.space_group_name_H-M   'P 1'
#
loop_
_entity.id
_entity.type
_entity.pdbx_description
1 polymer ?
#
loop_
_entity_poly.entity_id
_entity_poly.type
_entity_poly.pdbx_seq_one_letter_code
_entity_poly.pdbx_strand_id
1 'polypeptide(L)'
;MPIKVKGELPAKEILERENIFVMDENRALHQDIRPLEIGILNLMPVKQDTELQLLRSLSNTPLQVDVTFMTVSSHESKNTPTSHINKFYVTFDEVKDRTFDGLIITGAPVELLDFEEVDYWEELKEIMEWSKTHVTSTMNLCW
;
A
#
# COMPACT_ATOMS: atom_id res chain seq x y z
N MET A 1 4.96 16.19 -8.84
CA MET A 1 3.55 16.30 -8.41
C MET A 1 3.34 15.49 -7.15
N PRO A 2 2.41 15.86 -6.29
CA PRO A 2 2.29 15.25 -4.98
C PRO A 2 1.63 13.87 -5.02
N ILE A 3 1.91 13.08 -3.99
CA ILE A 3 1.21 11.83 -3.73
C ILE A 3 -0.24 12.12 -3.27
N LYS A 4 -1.20 11.33 -3.75
CA LYS A 4 -2.60 11.41 -3.31
C LYS A 4 -2.86 10.43 -2.18
N VAL A 5 -3.44 10.91 -1.09
CA VAL A 5 -3.82 10.10 0.08
C VAL A 5 -5.21 10.49 0.58
N LYS A 6 -5.85 9.64 1.37
CA LYS A 6 -7.07 10.02 2.08
C LYS A 6 -6.75 11.12 3.10
N GLY A 7 -7.59 12.15 3.16
CA GLY A 7 -7.36 13.34 3.99
C GLY A 7 -7.17 13.07 5.48
N GLU A 8 -7.73 11.95 5.98
CA GLU A 8 -7.65 11.55 7.39
C GLU A 8 -6.51 10.56 7.70
N LEU A 9 -5.68 10.20 6.71
CA LEU A 9 -4.55 9.30 6.95
C LEU A 9 -3.53 9.97 7.87
N PRO A 10 -3.11 9.33 8.99
CA PRO A 10 -2.15 9.94 9.94
C PRO A 10 -0.84 10.37 9.31
N ALA A 11 -0.34 9.62 8.33
CA ALA A 11 0.90 9.96 7.62
C ALA A 11 0.83 11.32 6.91
N LYS A 12 -0.36 11.76 6.46
CA LYS A 12 -0.53 13.05 5.77
C LYS A 12 -0.04 14.22 6.61
N GLU A 13 -0.46 14.29 7.87
CA GLU A 13 -0.08 15.38 8.77
C GLU A 13 1.43 15.41 9.05
N ILE A 14 2.04 14.24 9.21
CA ILE A 14 3.48 14.13 9.46
C ILE A 14 4.27 14.59 8.22
N LEU A 15 3.86 14.15 7.03
CA LEU A 15 4.50 14.53 5.77
C LEU A 15 4.40 16.05 5.51
N GLU A 16 3.25 16.65 5.81
CA GLU A 16 3.06 18.10 5.71
C GLU A 16 3.98 18.87 6.66
N ARG A 17 4.19 18.37 7.88
CA ARG A 17 5.15 18.94 8.83
C ARG A 17 6.61 18.85 8.34
N GLU A 18 6.92 17.86 7.54
CA GLU A 18 8.23 17.68 6.91
C GLU A 18 8.40 18.49 5.61
N ASN A 19 7.43 19.36 5.30
CA ASN A 19 7.36 20.14 4.05
C ASN A 19 7.29 19.27 2.77
N ILE A 20 6.74 18.06 2.91
CA ILE A 20 6.46 17.18 1.78
C ILE A 20 5.01 17.41 1.37
N PHE A 21 4.81 17.87 0.14
CA PHE A 21 3.47 18.18 -0.36
C PHE A 21 2.69 16.89 -0.63
N VAL A 22 1.55 16.75 0.03
CA VAL A 22 0.64 15.62 -0.11
C VAL A 22 -0.73 16.16 -0.56
N MET A 23 -1.37 15.45 -1.48
CA MET A 23 -2.66 15.85 -2.04
C MET A 23 -3.77 14.98 -1.45
N ASP A 24 -4.85 15.59 -1.02
CA ASP A 24 -6.06 14.85 -0.67
C ASP A 24 -6.91 14.54 -1.93
N GLU A 25 -7.94 13.71 -1.75
CA GLU A 25 -8.79 13.26 -2.84
C GLU A 25 -9.51 14.39 -3.56
N ASN A 26 -9.94 15.42 -2.83
CA ASN A 26 -10.67 16.54 -3.40
C ASN A 26 -9.78 17.38 -4.34
N ARG A 27 -8.55 17.62 -3.94
CA ARG A 27 -7.60 18.38 -4.74
C ARG A 27 -7.14 17.60 -5.98
N ALA A 28 -7.01 16.28 -5.85
CA ALA A 28 -6.60 15.41 -6.95
C ALA A 28 -7.63 15.35 -8.09
N LEU A 29 -8.92 15.51 -7.80
CA LEU A 29 -9.99 15.52 -8.80
C LEU A 29 -9.89 16.68 -9.81
N HIS A 30 -9.09 17.68 -9.54
CA HIS A 30 -8.94 18.88 -10.39
C HIS A 30 -7.69 18.79 -11.28
N GLN A 31 -7.08 17.61 -11.41
CA GLN A 31 -5.88 17.38 -12.21
C GLN A 31 -6.20 16.64 -13.50
N ASP A 32 -5.68 17.12 -14.63
CA ASP A 32 -5.94 16.54 -15.96
C ASP A 32 -4.97 15.38 -16.34
N ILE A 33 -4.03 15.06 -15.46
CA ILE A 33 -3.01 14.02 -15.72
C ILE A 33 -3.37 12.75 -14.96
N ARG A 34 -3.36 11.60 -15.68
CA ARG A 34 -3.56 10.29 -15.05
C ARG A 34 -2.47 10.03 -14.00
N PRO A 35 -2.82 9.77 -12.75
CA PRO A 35 -1.83 9.41 -11.73
C PRO A 35 -1.25 8.01 -11.99
N LEU A 36 -0.07 7.76 -11.44
CA LEU A 36 0.45 6.40 -11.31
C LEU A 36 -0.32 5.68 -10.22
N GLU A 37 -0.90 4.54 -10.56
CA GLU A 37 -1.63 3.69 -9.61
C GLU A 37 -0.66 2.72 -8.94
N ILE A 38 -0.41 2.92 -7.65
CA ILE A 38 0.52 2.09 -6.86
C ILE A 38 -0.26 1.36 -5.78
N GLY A 39 -0.21 0.03 -5.81
CA GLY A 39 -0.69 -0.82 -4.73
C GLY A 39 0.42 -1.08 -3.72
N ILE A 40 0.09 -1.09 -2.44
CA ILE A 40 1.01 -1.49 -1.37
C ILE A 40 0.35 -2.57 -0.55
N LEU A 41 0.84 -3.81 -0.69
CA LEU A 41 0.46 -4.92 0.18
C LEU A 41 1.30 -4.84 1.45
N ASN A 42 0.71 -4.33 2.51
CA ASN A 42 1.40 -4.06 3.77
C ASN A 42 1.25 -5.23 4.74
N LEU A 43 2.28 -6.06 4.83
CA LEU A 43 2.35 -7.23 5.71
C LEU A 43 3.05 -6.93 7.04
N MET A 44 3.52 -5.70 7.24
CA MET A 44 4.21 -5.31 8.47
C MET A 44 3.25 -5.22 9.65
N PRO A 45 3.73 -5.53 10.89
CA PRO A 45 2.87 -5.52 12.07
C PRO A 45 2.43 -4.11 12.48
N VAL A 46 3.30 -3.12 12.41
CA VAL A 46 2.98 -1.71 12.69
C VAL A 46 2.80 -0.99 11.37
N LYS A 47 1.58 -1.07 10.83
CA LYS A 47 1.28 -0.61 9.47
C LYS A 47 1.45 0.90 9.29
N GLN A 48 1.15 1.69 10.30
CA GLN A 48 1.24 3.14 10.25
C GLN A 48 2.67 3.64 10.01
N ASP A 49 3.67 3.01 10.64
CA ASP A 49 5.08 3.36 10.43
C ASP A 49 5.53 3.05 9.00
N THR A 50 5.14 1.89 8.50
CA THR A 50 5.45 1.48 7.12
C THR A 50 4.77 2.38 6.09
N GLU A 51 3.51 2.76 6.33
CA GLU A 51 2.79 3.74 5.49
C GLU A 51 3.58 5.04 5.37
N LEU A 52 4.03 5.58 6.49
CA LEU A 52 4.79 6.83 6.52
C LEU A 52 6.11 6.71 5.74
N GLN A 53 6.85 5.63 5.96
CA GLN A 53 8.13 5.38 5.31
C GLN A 53 7.99 5.26 3.79
N LEU A 54 7.02 4.47 3.33
CA LEU A 54 6.79 4.25 1.90
C LEU A 54 6.23 5.50 1.22
N LEU A 55 5.30 6.20 1.85
CA LEU A 55 4.75 7.45 1.31
C LEU A 55 5.82 8.53 1.21
N ARG A 56 6.72 8.62 2.17
CA ARG A 56 7.86 9.55 2.11
C ARG A 56 8.75 9.28 0.90
N SER A 57 9.02 8.01 0.62
CA SER A 57 9.81 7.60 -0.55
C SER A 57 9.09 7.86 -1.87
N LEU A 58 7.80 7.49 -1.96
CA LEU A 58 6.99 7.66 -3.17
C LEU A 58 6.69 9.12 -3.48
N SER A 59 6.66 10.01 -2.50
CA SER A 59 6.42 11.43 -2.71
C SER A 59 7.60 12.18 -3.32
N ASN A 60 8.76 11.56 -3.40
CA ASN A 60 9.96 12.15 -4.00
C ASN A 60 9.98 11.97 -5.53
N THR A 61 8.91 12.36 -6.19
CA THR A 61 8.76 12.31 -7.65
C THR A 61 7.93 13.49 -8.14
N PRO A 62 8.17 14.01 -9.35
CA PRO A 62 7.32 15.03 -9.96
C PRO A 62 5.97 14.47 -10.47
N LEU A 63 5.80 13.15 -10.51
CA LEU A 63 4.60 12.50 -10.99
C LEU A 63 3.55 12.42 -9.87
N GLN A 64 2.28 12.51 -10.24
CA GLN A 64 1.19 12.24 -9.31
C GLN A 64 1.11 10.73 -9.06
N VAL A 65 1.04 10.34 -7.80
CA VAL A 65 0.93 8.93 -7.38
C VAL A 65 -0.35 8.74 -6.56
N ASP A 66 -1.15 7.79 -6.96
CA ASP A 66 -2.34 7.34 -6.23
C ASP A 66 -2.03 6.01 -5.56
N VAL A 67 -2.04 5.99 -4.24
CA VAL A 67 -1.66 4.81 -3.45
C VAL A 67 -2.89 4.10 -2.92
N THR A 68 -2.96 2.80 -3.15
CA THR A 68 -3.96 1.89 -2.57
C THR A 68 -3.27 0.95 -1.59
N PHE A 69 -3.61 1.06 -0.31
CA PHE A 69 -3.14 0.12 0.70
C PHE A 69 -3.99 -1.14 0.70
N MET A 70 -3.31 -2.28 0.65
CA MET A 70 -3.92 -3.60 0.60
C MET A 70 -3.51 -4.42 1.82
N THR A 71 -4.43 -5.23 2.30
CA THR A 71 -4.19 -6.21 3.36
C THR A 71 -4.65 -7.59 2.94
N VAL A 72 -4.09 -8.61 3.57
CA VAL A 72 -4.53 -10.00 3.40
C VAL A 72 -5.79 -10.25 4.24
N SER A 73 -6.73 -11.01 3.69
CA SER A 73 -7.97 -11.36 4.39
C SER A 73 -7.81 -12.55 5.35
N SER A 74 -6.79 -13.38 5.10
CA SER A 74 -6.52 -14.61 5.85
C SER A 74 -5.74 -14.41 7.14
N HIS A 75 -5.38 -13.17 7.49
CA HIS A 75 -4.61 -12.86 8.68
C HIS A 75 -5.09 -11.54 9.32
N GLU A 76 -5.26 -11.53 10.63
CA GLU A 76 -5.58 -10.32 11.40
C GLU A 76 -4.32 -9.69 11.97
N SER A 77 -4.18 -8.37 11.78
CA SER A 77 -3.08 -7.63 12.37
C SER A 77 -3.27 -7.46 13.89
N LYS A 78 -2.27 -7.83 14.67
CA LYS A 78 -2.28 -7.70 16.13
C LYS A 78 -1.83 -6.33 16.63
N ASN A 79 -1.03 -5.62 15.85
CA ASN A 79 -0.34 -4.39 16.26
C ASN A 79 -0.90 -3.13 15.60
N THR A 80 -1.90 -3.26 14.74
CA THR A 80 -2.58 -2.13 14.10
C THR A 80 -4.06 -2.18 14.44
N PRO A 81 -4.69 -1.06 14.87
CA PRO A 81 -6.11 -1.04 15.19
C PRO A 81 -6.96 -1.46 13.99
N THR A 82 -7.96 -2.32 14.20
CA THR A 82 -8.89 -2.76 13.16
C THR A 82 -9.62 -1.60 12.50
N SER A 83 -9.94 -0.54 13.26
CA SER A 83 -10.55 0.68 12.73
C SER A 83 -9.68 1.38 11.67
N HIS A 84 -8.38 1.40 11.86
CA HIS A 84 -7.43 1.94 10.87
C HIS A 84 -7.43 1.11 9.58
N ILE A 85 -7.37 -0.22 9.71
CA ILE A 85 -7.38 -1.14 8.57
C ILE A 85 -8.69 -1.01 7.80
N ASN A 86 -9.83 -1.02 8.47
CA ASN A 86 -11.14 -0.90 7.83
C ASN A 86 -11.32 0.41 7.08
N LYS A 87 -10.70 1.49 7.55
CA LYS A 87 -10.82 2.82 6.97
C LYS A 87 -9.88 3.04 5.78
N PHE A 88 -8.66 2.53 5.83
CA PHE A 88 -7.59 2.89 4.88
C PHE A 88 -7.11 1.72 4.00
N TYR A 89 -7.48 0.50 4.32
CA TYR A 89 -7.06 -0.70 3.61
C TYR A 89 -8.21 -1.35 2.84
N VAL A 90 -7.85 -1.96 1.72
CA VAL A 90 -8.75 -2.83 0.96
C VAL A 90 -8.18 -4.24 0.95
N THR A 91 -9.04 -5.24 0.78
CA THR A 91 -8.60 -6.63 0.60
C THR A 91 -8.26 -6.89 -0.86
N PHE A 92 -7.50 -7.96 -1.11
CA PHE A 92 -7.17 -8.38 -2.46
C PHE A 92 -8.44 -8.63 -3.30
N ASP A 93 -9.47 -9.24 -2.74
CA ASP A 93 -10.73 -9.50 -3.44
C ASP A 93 -11.41 -8.24 -3.96
N GLU A 94 -11.24 -7.11 -3.27
CA GLU A 94 -11.82 -5.82 -3.68
C GLU A 94 -11.08 -5.18 -4.86
N VAL A 95 -9.83 -5.55 -5.12
CA VAL A 95 -8.97 -4.92 -6.13
C VAL A 95 -8.49 -5.85 -7.23
N LYS A 96 -8.82 -7.13 -7.16
CA LYS A 96 -8.31 -8.14 -8.12
C LYS A 96 -8.70 -7.88 -9.59
N ASP A 97 -9.76 -7.12 -9.83
CA ASP A 97 -10.18 -6.72 -11.18
C ASP A 97 -9.54 -5.40 -11.65
N ARG A 98 -8.77 -4.74 -10.80
CA ARG A 98 -8.04 -3.51 -11.12
C ARG A 98 -6.66 -3.82 -11.67
N THR A 99 -6.10 -2.85 -12.39
CA THR A 99 -4.70 -2.86 -12.83
C THR A 99 -3.92 -1.77 -12.11
N PHE A 100 -2.63 -2.02 -11.88
CA PHE A 100 -1.73 -1.08 -11.23
C PHE A 100 -0.48 -0.86 -12.07
N ASP A 101 0.09 0.33 -11.98
CA ASP A 101 1.39 0.62 -12.58
C ASP A 101 2.52 0.01 -11.76
N GLY A 102 2.37 -0.03 -10.45
CA GLY A 102 3.31 -0.66 -9.54
C GLY A 102 2.63 -1.34 -8.36
N LEU A 103 3.30 -2.35 -7.82
CA LEU A 103 2.91 -3.04 -6.59
C LEU A 103 4.14 -3.17 -5.69
N ILE A 104 3.99 -2.78 -4.44
CA ILE A 104 5.01 -3.02 -3.40
C ILE A 104 4.45 -4.06 -2.44
N ILE A 105 5.18 -5.16 -2.27
CA ILE A 105 4.89 -6.17 -1.26
C ILE A 105 5.93 -6.00 -0.15
N THR A 106 5.50 -5.63 1.04
CA THR A 106 6.42 -5.42 2.17
C THR A 106 6.91 -6.74 2.75
N GLY A 107 7.98 -6.68 3.54
CA GLY A 107 8.36 -7.79 4.39
C GLY A 107 7.32 -8.05 5.49
N ALA A 108 7.54 -9.14 6.21
CA ALA A 108 6.74 -9.52 7.36
C ALA A 108 7.66 -10.20 8.41
N PRO A 109 7.30 -10.19 9.70
CA PRO A 109 8.11 -10.79 10.75
C PRO A 109 7.92 -12.32 10.81
N VAL A 110 8.25 -13.00 9.72
CA VAL A 110 8.06 -14.45 9.54
C VAL A 110 9.37 -15.18 9.16
N GLU A 111 10.51 -14.56 9.41
CA GLU A 111 11.82 -15.04 9.01
C GLU A 111 12.23 -16.38 9.63
N LEU A 112 11.57 -16.79 10.71
CA LEU A 112 11.80 -18.06 11.39
C LEU A 112 10.80 -19.15 11.00
N LEU A 113 9.85 -18.84 10.11
CA LEU A 113 8.84 -19.79 9.64
C LEU A 113 9.17 -20.29 8.25
N ASP A 114 8.85 -21.55 7.98
CA ASP A 114 8.79 -22.03 6.60
C ASP A 114 7.62 -21.35 5.87
N PHE A 115 7.72 -21.21 4.56
CA PHE A 115 6.68 -20.49 3.78
C PHE A 115 5.29 -21.09 3.99
N GLU A 116 5.21 -22.41 4.05
CA GLU A 116 3.95 -23.15 4.24
C GLU A 116 3.32 -22.95 5.62
N GLU A 117 4.09 -22.47 6.59
CA GLU A 117 3.59 -22.16 7.95
C GLU A 117 3.01 -20.75 8.08
N VAL A 118 3.19 -19.90 7.07
CA VAL A 118 2.63 -18.55 7.05
C VAL A 118 1.16 -18.64 6.70
N ASP A 119 0.28 -18.13 7.58
CA ASP A 119 -1.19 -18.26 7.46
C ASP A 119 -1.75 -17.71 6.15
N TYR A 120 -1.15 -16.66 5.61
CA TYR A 120 -1.56 -16.02 4.35
C TYR A 120 -0.71 -16.43 3.15
N TRP A 121 0.06 -17.51 3.24
CA TRP A 121 0.97 -17.93 2.15
C TRP A 121 0.23 -18.23 0.85
N GLU A 122 -0.92 -18.91 0.93
CA GLU A 122 -1.72 -19.22 -0.27
C GLU A 122 -2.27 -17.95 -0.92
N GLU A 123 -2.79 -17.01 -0.12
CA GLU A 123 -3.26 -15.73 -0.62
C GLU A 123 -2.11 -14.90 -1.21
N LEU A 124 -0.94 -14.89 -0.58
CA LEU A 124 0.25 -14.22 -1.10
C LEU A 124 0.69 -14.78 -2.45
N LYS A 125 0.70 -16.09 -2.61
CA LYS A 125 0.98 -16.73 -3.91
C LYS A 125 -0.02 -16.32 -4.99
N GLU A 126 -1.29 -16.26 -4.64
CA GLU A 126 -2.35 -15.79 -5.54
C GLU A 126 -2.12 -14.35 -5.97
N ILE A 127 -1.77 -13.47 -5.05
CA ILE A 127 -1.44 -12.07 -5.34
C ILE A 127 -0.21 -11.95 -6.24
N MET A 128 0.83 -12.73 -5.98
CA MET A 128 2.03 -12.75 -6.82
C MET A 128 1.72 -13.23 -8.24
N GLU A 129 0.89 -14.25 -8.39
CA GLU A 129 0.47 -14.73 -9.71
C GLU A 129 -0.40 -13.71 -10.44
N TRP A 130 -1.35 -13.09 -9.73
CA TRP A 130 -2.18 -12.01 -10.25
C TRP A 130 -1.34 -10.81 -10.74
N SER A 131 -0.26 -10.48 -10.03
CA SER A 131 0.59 -9.35 -10.37
C SER A 131 1.25 -9.48 -11.75
N LYS A 132 1.46 -10.69 -12.24
CA LYS A 132 2.04 -10.93 -13.57
C LYS A 132 1.19 -10.37 -14.71
N THR A 133 -0.11 -10.30 -14.53
CA THR A 133 -1.05 -9.87 -15.56
C THR A 133 -1.71 -8.52 -15.28
N HIS A 134 -1.74 -8.07 -14.03
CA HIS A 134 -2.45 -6.88 -13.60
C HIS A 134 -1.55 -5.74 -13.13
N VAL A 135 -0.26 -5.98 -12.98
CA VAL A 135 0.71 -4.98 -12.48
C VAL A 135 1.87 -4.86 -13.46
N THR A 136 2.23 -3.64 -13.82
CA THR A 136 3.36 -3.40 -14.72
C THR A 136 4.70 -3.76 -14.07
N SER A 137 4.90 -3.39 -12.80
CA SER A 137 6.15 -3.66 -12.08
C SER A 137 5.87 -3.95 -10.61
N THR A 138 6.49 -4.99 -10.07
CA THR A 138 6.34 -5.39 -8.66
C THR A 138 7.68 -5.31 -7.94
N MET A 139 7.69 -4.69 -6.77
CA MET A 139 8.83 -4.65 -5.86
C MET A 139 8.52 -5.48 -4.62
N ASN A 140 9.33 -6.50 -4.38
CA ASN A 140 9.26 -7.31 -3.16
C ASN A 140 10.32 -6.86 -2.18
N LEU A 141 9.91 -6.52 -0.96
CA LEU A 141 10.81 -6.15 0.12
C LEU A 141 10.90 -7.33 1.09
N CYS A 142 12.05 -7.99 1.12
CA CYS A 142 12.35 -9.15 1.97
C CYS A 142 11.68 -10.49 1.62
N TRP A 143 11.05 -10.62 0.51
CA TRP A 143 10.46 -11.91 0.03
C TRP A 143 11.24 -12.46 -1.16
#